data_6e589b33ed2519a6f795a1e2c596dd84
#
_entry.id   6e589b33ed2519a6f795a1e2c596dd84
#
_cell.length_a   1.000
_cell.length_b   1.000
_cell.length_c   1.000
_cell.angle_alpha   90.00
_cell.angle_beta   90.00
_cell.angle_gamma   90.00
#
_symmetry.space_group_name_H-M   'P 1'
#
loop_
_entity.id
_entity.type
_entity.pdbx_description
1 polymer ?
#
loop_
_entity_poly.entity_id
_entity_poly.type
_entity_poly.pdbx_seq_one_letter_code
_entity_poly.pdbx_strand_id
1 'polypeptide(L)'
;MTLLFIAAALAALAVLAAYLCFRMAFYVPDKSRPDPEEIQVPDGSIYEPYHDRMRQWAREARAMRQRHAWITSHDGLRLHARFFEYAPGAPVEIMFHGYRGTAERDLSGGVQRCFSLGRSVLLVDQRGAGESEGRVISFGINESRDCRGWVDWLIADQGEDVTIKCATTSSIVLRA
;
A
#
# COMPACT_ATOMS: atom_id res chain seq x y z
N MET A 1 -32.80 12.44 -38.24
CA MET A 1 -31.51 13.03 -37.82
C MET A 1 -31.52 13.43 -36.34
N THR A 2 -32.50 14.18 -35.84
CA THR A 2 -32.56 14.69 -34.46
C THR A 2 -32.47 13.58 -33.40
N LEU A 3 -33.18 12.47 -33.56
CA LEU A 3 -33.11 11.32 -32.64
C LEU A 3 -31.72 10.68 -32.56
N LEU A 4 -31.02 10.62 -33.70
CA LEU A 4 -29.66 10.09 -33.74
C LEU A 4 -28.67 10.99 -33.00
N PHE A 5 -28.80 12.30 -33.11
CA PHE A 5 -27.98 13.27 -32.34
C PHE A 5 -28.26 13.18 -30.83
N ILE A 6 -29.54 13.04 -30.43
CA ILE A 6 -29.91 12.87 -29.01
C ILE A 6 -29.30 11.55 -28.47
N ALA A 7 -29.42 10.44 -29.19
CA ALA A 7 -28.85 9.17 -28.76
C ALA A 7 -27.32 9.25 -28.64
N ALA A 8 -26.63 9.88 -29.60
CA ALA A 8 -25.19 10.08 -29.54
C ALA A 8 -24.78 10.97 -28.33
N ALA A 9 -25.51 12.03 -28.05
CA ALA A 9 -25.25 12.91 -26.89
C ALA A 9 -25.45 12.16 -25.57
N LEU A 10 -26.48 11.35 -25.43
CA LEU A 10 -26.72 10.52 -24.23
C LEU A 10 -25.61 9.46 -24.07
N ALA A 11 -25.16 8.82 -25.12
CA ALA A 11 -24.04 7.88 -25.07
C ALA A 11 -22.75 8.57 -24.65
N ALA A 12 -22.44 9.73 -25.20
CA ALA A 12 -21.27 10.52 -24.83
C ALA A 12 -21.32 10.94 -23.35
N LEU A 13 -22.47 11.35 -22.85
CA LEU A 13 -22.67 11.71 -21.44
C LEU A 13 -22.46 10.48 -20.53
N ALA A 14 -22.97 9.32 -20.91
CA ALA A 14 -22.78 8.08 -20.15
C ALA A 14 -21.30 7.69 -20.08
N VAL A 15 -20.57 7.77 -21.19
CA VAL A 15 -19.13 7.51 -21.23
C VAL A 15 -18.35 8.51 -20.36
N LEU A 16 -18.70 9.79 -20.44
CA LEU A 16 -18.07 10.81 -19.59
C LEU A 16 -18.33 10.54 -18.10
N ALA A 17 -19.57 10.22 -17.74
CA ALA A 17 -19.91 9.87 -16.36
C ALA A 17 -19.13 8.64 -15.88
N ALA A 18 -19.07 7.58 -16.67
CA ALA A 18 -18.27 6.39 -16.35
C ALA A 18 -16.78 6.72 -16.19
N TYR A 19 -16.21 7.55 -17.06
CA TYR A 19 -14.83 8.03 -16.95
C TYR A 19 -14.58 8.84 -15.69
N LEU A 20 -15.49 9.73 -15.31
CA LEU A 20 -15.38 10.51 -14.07
C LEU A 20 -15.46 9.61 -12.84
N CYS A 21 -16.39 8.64 -12.82
CA CYS A 21 -16.49 7.65 -11.74
C CYS A 21 -15.19 6.83 -11.62
N PHE A 22 -14.64 6.37 -12.76
CA PHE A 22 -13.35 5.68 -12.78
C PHE A 22 -12.23 6.55 -12.20
N ARG A 23 -12.14 7.80 -12.65
CA ARG A 23 -11.13 8.75 -12.13
C ARG A 23 -11.26 8.95 -10.62
N MET A 24 -12.49 9.06 -10.12
CA MET A 24 -12.74 9.27 -8.70
C MET A 24 -12.44 8.03 -7.86
N ALA A 25 -12.76 6.84 -8.35
CA ALA A 25 -12.64 5.60 -7.56
C ALA A 25 -11.25 4.93 -7.70
N PHE A 26 -10.68 4.90 -8.89
CA PHE A 26 -9.52 4.06 -9.19
C PHE A 26 -8.23 4.85 -9.42
N TYR A 27 -8.33 6.08 -9.89
CA TYR A 27 -7.16 6.85 -10.25
C TYR A 27 -6.57 7.60 -9.06
N VAL A 28 -5.28 7.43 -8.86
CA VAL A 28 -4.50 8.21 -7.89
C VAL A 28 -3.90 9.41 -8.62
N PRO A 29 -4.30 10.64 -8.29
CA PRO A 29 -3.71 11.84 -8.88
C PRO A 29 -2.23 11.91 -8.55
N ASP A 30 -1.50 12.79 -9.24
CA ASP A 30 -0.06 12.94 -9.02
C ASP A 30 0.23 13.02 -7.53
N LYS A 31 1.17 12.17 -7.12
CA LYS A 31 1.65 12.19 -5.75
C LYS A 31 2.30 13.55 -5.54
N SER A 32 1.59 14.47 -4.89
CA SER A 32 2.32 15.41 -4.08
C SER A 32 3.05 14.55 -3.06
N ARG A 33 4.32 14.21 -3.35
CA ARG A 33 5.14 13.53 -2.34
C ARG A 33 5.07 14.40 -1.11
N PRO A 34 4.54 13.89 0.02
CA PRO A 34 4.62 14.64 1.24
C PRO A 34 6.08 14.99 1.47
N ASP A 35 6.32 16.13 2.07
CA ASP A 35 7.67 16.49 2.52
C ASP A 35 8.25 15.26 3.24
N PRO A 36 9.43 14.76 2.86
CA PRO A 36 10.04 13.62 3.52
C PRO A 36 10.19 13.78 5.04
N GLU A 37 10.21 15.01 5.52
CA GLU A 37 10.23 15.31 6.96
C GLU A 37 8.83 15.25 7.60
N GLU A 38 7.76 15.45 6.83
CA GLU A 38 6.40 15.43 7.37
C GLU A 38 5.92 14.01 7.61
N ILE A 39 5.57 13.70 8.87
CA ILE A 39 4.94 12.44 9.23
C ILE A 39 3.44 12.59 9.11
N GLN A 40 2.87 11.99 8.09
CA GLN A 40 1.43 11.92 7.93
C GLN A 40 0.82 10.91 8.90
N VAL A 41 -0.36 11.22 9.40
CA VAL A 41 -1.22 10.33 10.19
C VAL A 41 -2.60 10.28 9.55
N PRO A 42 -3.38 9.21 9.76
CA PRO A 42 -4.74 9.13 9.24
C PRO A 42 -5.63 10.26 9.77
N ASP A 43 -6.46 10.81 8.90
CA ASP A 43 -7.45 11.81 9.26
C ASP A 43 -8.68 11.17 9.93
N GLY A 44 -9.41 11.98 10.70
CA GLY A 44 -10.67 11.62 11.31
C GLY A 44 -10.62 11.60 12.83
N SER A 45 -11.73 12.00 13.44
CA SER A 45 -11.85 12.18 14.90
C SER A 45 -11.53 10.93 15.73
N ILE A 46 -11.68 9.75 15.15
CA ILE A 46 -11.33 8.49 15.79
C ILE A 46 -9.81 8.33 16.00
N TYR A 47 -8.99 8.97 15.15
CA TYR A 47 -7.53 8.91 15.21
C TYR A 47 -6.90 10.06 16.00
N GLU A 48 -7.60 11.20 16.14
CA GLU A 48 -7.10 12.41 16.81
C GLU A 48 -6.47 12.13 18.18
N PRO A 49 -7.07 11.32 19.08
CA PRO A 49 -6.48 11.04 20.39
C PRO A 49 -5.14 10.27 20.31
N TYR A 50 -4.85 9.66 19.16
CA TYR A 50 -3.67 8.80 18.95
C TYR A 50 -2.61 9.45 18.06
N HIS A 51 -2.85 10.63 17.49
CA HIS A 51 -1.96 11.26 16.52
C HIS A 51 -0.52 11.42 17.03
N ASP A 52 -0.34 11.89 18.27
CA ASP A 52 1.00 12.06 18.83
C ASP A 52 1.72 10.71 19.00
N ARG A 53 1.00 9.68 19.42
CA ARG A 53 1.54 8.33 19.52
C ARG A 53 1.89 7.75 18.16
N MET A 54 1.04 7.94 17.16
CA MET A 54 1.28 7.50 15.78
C MET A 54 2.50 8.21 15.17
N ARG A 55 2.63 9.52 15.37
CA ARG A 55 3.81 10.27 14.95
C ARG A 55 5.09 9.80 15.67
N GLN A 56 4.99 9.47 16.95
CA GLN A 56 6.10 8.90 17.70
C GLN A 56 6.53 7.55 17.10
N TRP A 57 5.61 6.63 16.86
CA TRP A 57 5.91 5.33 16.26
C TRP A 57 6.53 5.46 14.87
N ALA A 58 6.05 6.38 14.05
CA ALA A 58 6.64 6.62 12.74
C ALA A 58 8.08 7.15 12.84
N ARG A 59 8.38 8.10 13.78
CA ARG A 59 9.74 8.56 14.05
C ARG A 59 10.65 7.42 14.52
N GLU A 60 10.17 6.60 15.45
CA GLU A 60 10.91 5.44 15.94
C GLU A 60 11.23 4.47 14.78
N ALA A 61 10.24 4.15 13.94
CA ALA A 61 10.45 3.29 12.78
C ALA A 61 11.45 3.89 11.78
N ARG A 62 11.39 5.21 11.52
CA ARG A 62 12.38 5.89 10.65
C ARG A 62 13.80 5.79 11.20
N ALA A 63 13.97 5.81 12.53
CA ALA A 63 15.26 5.70 13.19
C ALA A 63 15.80 4.26 13.27
N MET A 64 14.94 3.26 13.06
CA MET A 64 15.37 1.85 13.09
C MET A 64 16.16 1.49 11.83
N ARG A 65 17.05 0.48 11.96
CA ARG A 65 17.71 -0.11 10.80
C ARG A 65 16.68 -0.77 9.90
N GLN A 66 16.65 -0.35 8.65
CA GLN A 66 15.71 -0.86 7.64
C GLN A 66 16.42 -1.07 6.31
N ARG A 67 15.91 -1.99 5.50
CA ARG A 67 16.34 -2.21 4.12
C ARG A 67 15.22 -1.85 3.17
N HIS A 68 15.53 -1.10 2.11
CA HIS A 68 14.59 -0.84 1.02
C HIS A 68 14.59 -2.04 0.08
N ALA A 69 13.42 -2.59 -0.17
CA ALA A 69 13.18 -3.68 -1.09
C ALA A 69 12.42 -3.18 -2.32
N TRP A 70 12.73 -3.76 -3.47
CA TRP A 70 12.12 -3.42 -4.74
C TRP A 70 11.78 -4.68 -5.51
N ILE A 71 10.57 -4.73 -6.08
CA ILE A 71 10.18 -5.76 -7.04
C ILE A 71 9.65 -5.11 -8.31
N THR A 72 9.66 -5.87 -9.40
CA THR A 72 8.97 -5.49 -10.64
C THR A 72 7.66 -6.26 -10.70
N SER A 73 6.53 -5.55 -10.77
CA SER A 73 5.21 -6.16 -10.90
C SER A 73 5.03 -6.86 -12.25
N HIS A 74 3.98 -7.67 -12.39
CA HIS A 74 3.68 -8.40 -13.62
C HIS A 74 3.42 -7.48 -14.83
N ASP A 75 3.06 -6.22 -14.60
CA ASP A 75 2.79 -5.18 -15.60
C ASP A 75 3.92 -4.13 -15.68
N GLY A 76 5.09 -4.43 -15.11
CA GLY A 76 6.32 -3.66 -15.27
C GLY A 76 6.51 -2.49 -14.32
N LEU A 77 5.65 -2.29 -13.31
CA LEU A 77 5.82 -1.23 -12.31
C LEU A 77 6.90 -1.61 -11.30
N ARG A 78 7.73 -0.65 -10.90
CA ARG A 78 8.63 -0.78 -9.77
C ARG A 78 7.84 -0.55 -8.48
N LEU A 79 7.79 -1.55 -7.62
CA LEU A 79 7.11 -1.50 -6.33
C LEU A 79 8.14 -1.50 -5.21
N HIS A 80 7.85 -0.74 -4.16
CA HIS A 80 8.73 -0.50 -3.03
C HIS A 80 8.15 -1.08 -1.74
N ALA A 81 9.04 -1.54 -0.86
CA ALA A 81 8.72 -1.90 0.52
C ALA A 81 9.92 -1.60 1.43
N ARG A 82 9.66 -1.48 2.73
CA ARG A 82 10.68 -1.36 3.77
C ARG A 82 10.69 -2.63 4.62
N PHE A 83 11.84 -3.29 4.71
CA PHE A 83 12.03 -4.48 5.53
C PHE A 83 12.75 -4.13 6.83
N PHE A 84 12.13 -4.51 7.94
CA PHE A 84 12.68 -4.37 9.29
C PHE A 84 12.92 -5.76 9.86
N GLU A 85 14.18 -6.09 10.09
CA GLU A 85 14.58 -7.37 10.63
C GLU A 85 14.56 -7.35 12.15
N TYR A 86 13.78 -8.23 12.76
CA TYR A 86 13.79 -8.44 14.21
C TYR A 86 15.01 -9.27 14.62
N ALA A 87 15.19 -10.42 14.02
CA ALA A 87 16.33 -11.30 14.19
C ALA A 87 16.44 -12.24 12.97
N PRO A 88 17.65 -12.78 12.67
CA PRO A 88 17.80 -13.76 11.61
C PRO A 88 16.89 -14.97 11.81
N GLY A 89 16.14 -15.36 10.76
CA GLY A 89 15.19 -16.48 10.81
C GLY A 89 13.88 -16.23 11.55
N ALA A 90 13.65 -15.01 12.03
CA ALA A 90 12.36 -14.66 12.65
C ALA A 90 11.23 -14.72 11.60
N PRO A 91 10.00 -15.14 11.98
CA PRO A 91 8.84 -15.08 11.11
C PRO A 91 8.64 -13.65 10.58
N VAL A 92 8.24 -13.52 9.32
CA VAL A 92 8.01 -12.21 8.67
C VAL A 92 6.52 -11.93 8.55
N GLU A 93 6.10 -10.74 8.94
CA GLU A 93 4.75 -10.25 8.69
C GLU A 93 4.77 -9.22 7.54
N ILE A 94 4.09 -9.55 6.42
CA ILE A 94 3.86 -8.59 5.33
C ILE A 94 2.65 -7.74 5.68
N MET A 95 2.81 -6.43 5.64
CA MET A 95 1.75 -5.49 5.97
C MET A 95 1.39 -4.60 4.78
N PHE A 96 0.09 -4.56 4.46
CA PHE A 96 -0.47 -3.73 3.40
C PHE A 96 -1.35 -2.64 3.98
N HIS A 97 -1.17 -1.41 3.52
CA HIS A 97 -1.96 -0.24 3.95
C HIS A 97 -3.36 -0.21 3.31
N GLY A 98 -4.22 0.69 3.79
CA GLY A 98 -5.58 0.87 3.30
C GLY A 98 -5.66 1.59 1.95
N TYR A 99 -6.90 1.72 1.46
CA TYR A 99 -7.22 2.44 0.24
C TYR A 99 -6.73 3.90 0.30
N ARG A 100 -5.95 4.31 -0.71
CA ARG A 100 -5.34 5.64 -0.80
C ARG A 100 -4.47 6.02 0.40
N GLY A 101 -3.99 5.03 1.15
CA GLY A 101 -3.03 5.20 2.23
C GLY A 101 -1.59 5.11 1.76
N THR A 102 -0.70 5.13 2.73
CA THR A 102 0.72 4.78 2.57
C THR A 102 1.15 3.85 3.69
N ALA A 103 2.22 3.11 3.49
CA ALA A 103 2.72 2.20 4.51
C ALA A 103 3.04 2.94 5.82
N GLU A 104 3.65 4.12 5.75
CA GLU A 104 4.00 4.88 6.94
C GLU A 104 2.77 5.46 7.66
N ARG A 105 1.82 6.05 6.91
CA ARG A 105 0.64 6.68 7.49
C ARG A 105 -0.29 5.69 8.19
N ASP A 106 -0.61 4.59 7.50
CA ASP A 106 -1.66 3.67 7.93
C ASP A 106 -1.14 2.57 8.86
N LEU A 107 0.18 2.27 8.79
CA LEU A 107 0.81 1.17 9.50
C LEU A 107 1.79 1.67 10.58
N SER A 108 1.66 2.95 11.00
CA SER A 108 2.40 3.46 12.16
C SER A 108 2.13 2.57 13.38
N GLY A 109 3.19 2.17 14.08
CA GLY A 109 3.12 1.20 15.18
C GLY A 109 3.14 -0.27 14.73
N GLY A 110 3.03 -0.57 13.43
CA GLY A 110 3.12 -1.92 12.89
C GLY A 110 4.48 -2.59 13.17
N VAL A 111 5.58 -1.83 13.02
CA VAL A 111 6.94 -2.32 13.31
C VAL A 111 7.07 -2.68 14.79
N GLN A 112 6.66 -1.78 15.68
CA GLN A 112 6.72 -2.00 17.12
C GLN A 112 5.87 -3.20 17.55
N ARG A 113 4.66 -3.32 16.97
CA ARG A 113 3.79 -4.49 17.21
C ARG A 113 4.45 -5.79 16.73
N CYS A 114 5.00 -5.82 15.54
CA CYS A 114 5.68 -7.02 15.03
C CYS A 114 6.88 -7.39 15.89
N PHE A 115 7.69 -6.42 16.29
CA PHE A 115 8.86 -6.64 17.14
C PHE A 115 8.46 -7.14 18.53
N SER A 116 7.37 -6.63 19.12
CA SER A 116 6.85 -7.16 20.39
C SER A 116 6.38 -8.62 20.32
N LEU A 117 6.09 -9.10 19.09
CA LEU A 117 5.70 -10.48 18.81
C LEU A 117 6.87 -11.35 18.31
N GLY A 118 8.11 -10.82 18.32
CA GLY A 118 9.29 -11.53 17.83
C GLY A 118 9.29 -11.77 16.33
N ARG A 119 8.76 -10.82 15.54
CA ARG A 119 8.61 -10.93 14.08
C ARG A 119 9.34 -9.81 13.36
N SER A 120 9.96 -10.15 12.25
CA SER A 120 10.36 -9.18 11.21
C SER A 120 9.12 -8.67 10.48
N VAL A 121 9.24 -7.53 9.80
CA VAL A 121 8.10 -6.96 9.08
C VAL A 121 8.52 -6.38 7.73
N LEU A 122 7.71 -6.61 6.71
CA LEU A 122 7.79 -5.98 5.40
C LEU A 122 6.61 -5.02 5.25
N LEU A 123 6.88 -3.71 5.31
CA LEU A 123 5.90 -2.66 5.06
C LEU A 123 5.86 -2.33 3.58
N VAL A 124 4.77 -2.69 2.91
CA VAL A 124 4.62 -2.54 1.46
C VAL A 124 3.93 -1.24 1.12
N ASP A 125 4.57 -0.44 0.28
CA ASP A 125 3.89 0.61 -0.48
C ASP A 125 3.18 -0.03 -1.67
N GLN A 126 1.86 -0.13 -1.62
CA GLN A 126 1.09 -0.70 -2.73
C GLN A 126 1.22 0.17 -3.97
N ARG A 127 0.90 -0.41 -5.16
CA ARG A 127 0.88 0.34 -6.43
C ARG A 127 0.16 1.68 -6.29
N GLY A 128 0.75 2.74 -6.81
CA GLY A 128 0.20 4.09 -6.69
C GLY A 128 0.40 4.76 -5.33
N ALA A 129 1.11 4.14 -4.36
CA ALA A 129 1.35 4.72 -3.04
C ALA A 129 2.84 4.78 -2.69
N GLY A 130 3.20 5.63 -1.73
CA GLY A 130 4.57 5.78 -1.22
C GLY A 130 5.60 5.94 -2.34
N GLU A 131 6.62 5.13 -2.36
CA GLU A 131 7.67 5.12 -3.39
C GLU A 131 7.35 4.17 -4.57
N SER A 132 6.26 3.40 -4.51
CA SER A 132 5.83 2.51 -5.59
C SER A 132 5.26 3.27 -6.79
N GLU A 133 5.54 2.78 -7.99
CA GLU A 133 4.96 3.30 -9.22
C GLU A 133 3.47 2.94 -9.38
N GLY A 134 2.86 3.49 -10.43
CA GLY A 134 1.45 3.27 -10.77
C GLY A 134 0.55 4.43 -10.38
N ARG A 135 -0.65 4.43 -10.97
CA ARG A 135 -1.68 5.46 -10.76
C ARG A 135 -3.09 4.90 -10.69
N VAL A 136 -3.23 3.57 -10.74
CA VAL A 136 -4.54 2.92 -10.72
C VAL A 136 -4.57 1.90 -9.59
N ILE A 137 -5.54 2.06 -8.70
CA ILE A 137 -5.86 1.07 -7.68
C ILE A 137 -6.90 0.13 -8.28
N SER A 138 -6.64 -1.17 -8.30
CA SER A 138 -7.51 -2.16 -8.95
C SER A 138 -8.34 -2.99 -7.98
N PHE A 139 -8.43 -2.58 -6.72
CA PHE A 139 -9.22 -3.22 -5.68
C PHE A 139 -8.96 -4.73 -5.55
N GLY A 140 -7.70 -5.12 -5.59
CA GLY A 140 -7.24 -6.49 -5.37
C GLY A 140 -6.91 -7.27 -6.64
N ILE A 141 -7.27 -6.81 -7.84
CA ILE A 141 -7.00 -7.55 -9.08
C ILE A 141 -5.49 -7.61 -9.34
N ASN A 142 -4.82 -6.48 -9.38
CA ASN A 142 -3.37 -6.40 -9.57
C ASN A 142 -2.61 -6.50 -8.25
N GLU A 143 -3.19 -5.96 -7.17
CA GLU A 143 -2.61 -5.99 -5.83
C GLU A 143 -2.41 -7.44 -5.32
N SER A 144 -3.27 -8.38 -5.69
CA SER A 144 -3.06 -9.81 -5.36
C SER A 144 -1.85 -10.42 -6.05
N ARG A 145 -1.57 -9.98 -7.29
CA ARG A 145 -0.36 -10.41 -8.02
C ARG A 145 0.90 -9.77 -7.42
N ASP A 146 0.81 -8.50 -7.03
CA ASP A 146 1.90 -7.80 -6.34
C ASP A 146 2.21 -8.47 -5.00
N CYS A 147 1.17 -8.89 -4.26
CA CYS A 147 1.33 -9.64 -3.02
C CYS A 147 2.12 -10.94 -3.22
N ARG A 148 1.85 -11.69 -4.31
CA ARG A 148 2.65 -12.87 -4.65
C ARG A 148 4.10 -12.50 -4.93
N GLY A 149 4.35 -11.44 -5.70
CA GLY A 149 5.72 -10.97 -5.97
C GLY A 149 6.49 -10.63 -4.68
N TRP A 150 5.82 -10.08 -3.67
CA TRP A 150 6.42 -9.83 -2.36
C TRP A 150 6.68 -11.10 -1.56
N VAL A 151 5.81 -12.11 -1.66
CA VAL A 151 6.05 -13.44 -1.07
C VAL A 151 7.26 -14.09 -1.72
N ASP A 152 7.34 -14.08 -3.06
CA ASP A 152 8.48 -14.63 -3.81
C ASP A 152 9.79 -13.92 -3.44
N TRP A 153 9.73 -12.59 -3.30
CA TRP A 153 10.88 -11.81 -2.84
C TRP A 153 11.34 -12.23 -1.44
N LEU A 154 10.39 -12.42 -0.48
CA LEU A 154 10.73 -12.87 0.88
C LEU A 154 11.35 -14.26 0.89
N ILE A 155 10.82 -15.18 0.10
CA ILE A 155 11.38 -16.54 0.00
C ILE A 155 12.82 -16.48 -0.55
N ALA A 156 13.06 -15.65 -1.57
CA ALA A 156 14.39 -15.47 -2.13
C ALA A 156 15.38 -14.80 -1.16
N ASP A 157 14.91 -13.86 -0.34
CA ASP A 157 15.74 -13.08 0.61
C ASP A 157 16.00 -13.81 1.93
N GLN A 158 14.99 -14.54 2.46
CA GLN A 158 15.03 -15.16 3.80
C GLN A 158 15.19 -16.69 3.76
N GLY A 159 15.01 -17.32 2.60
CA GLY A 159 15.03 -18.77 2.40
C GLY A 159 13.65 -19.41 2.36
N GLU A 160 13.59 -20.65 1.85
CA GLU A 160 12.34 -21.40 1.62
C GLU A 160 11.57 -21.73 2.92
N ASP A 161 12.28 -21.84 4.03
CA ASP A 161 11.69 -22.17 5.35
C ASP A 161 11.10 -20.95 6.07
N VAL A 162 11.08 -19.77 5.44
CA VAL A 162 10.54 -18.54 6.06
C VAL A 162 9.06 -18.67 6.37
N THR A 163 8.67 -18.41 7.61
CA THR A 163 7.26 -18.32 8.00
C THR A 163 6.73 -16.94 7.66
N ILE A 164 5.80 -16.85 6.71
CA ILE A 164 5.20 -15.59 6.27
C ILE A 164 3.77 -15.46 6.82
N LYS A 165 3.47 -14.30 7.40
CA LYS A 165 2.13 -13.89 7.82
C LYS A 165 1.71 -12.67 7.01
N CYS A 166 0.44 -12.58 6.66
CA CYS A 166 -0.09 -11.45 5.91
C CYS A 166 -1.05 -10.66 6.80
N ALA A 167 -0.85 -9.36 6.90
CA ALA A 167 -1.76 -8.44 7.59
C ALA A 167 -2.11 -7.29 6.66
N THR A 168 -3.37 -6.87 6.70
CA THR A 168 -3.85 -5.75 5.90
C THR A 168 -4.85 -4.91 6.69
N THR A 169 -4.79 -3.61 6.52
CA THR A 169 -5.82 -2.68 6.97
C THR A 169 -6.98 -2.57 5.96
N SER A 170 -6.85 -3.24 4.80
CA SER A 170 -7.85 -3.28 3.75
C SER A 170 -8.35 -4.71 3.54
N SER A 171 -9.67 -4.90 3.53
CA SER A 171 -10.33 -6.17 3.22
C SER A 171 -10.14 -6.65 1.76
N ILE A 172 -9.40 -5.90 0.95
CA ILE A 172 -9.30 -6.07 -0.52
C ILE A 172 -8.18 -7.04 -0.91
N VAL A 173 -7.15 -7.23 -0.07
CA VAL A 173 -5.94 -8.01 -0.43
C VAL A 173 -6.10 -9.52 -0.21
N LEU A 174 -7.11 -9.97 0.52
CA LEU A 174 -7.23 -11.36 0.99
C LEU A 174 -8.06 -12.30 0.07
N ARG A 175 -8.21 -12.00 -1.22
CA ARG A 175 -8.71 -12.99 -2.18
C ARG A 175 -7.56 -13.53 -3.03
N ALA A 176 -6.76 -14.38 -2.43
CA ALA A 176 -5.82 -15.24 -3.14
C ALA A 176 -6.38 -16.65 -3.24
#